data_8370a881517633b6b5a267ea1756742e
#
_entry.id   8370a881517633b6b5a267ea1756742e
#
_cell.length_a   1.000
_cell.length_b   1.000
_cell.length_c   1.000
_cell.angle_alpha   90.00
_cell.angle_beta   90.00
_cell.angle_gamma   90.00
#
_symmetry.space_group_name_H-M   'P 1'
#
loop_
_entity.id
_entity.type
_entity.pdbx_description
1 polymer ?
#
loop_
_entity_poly.entity_id
_entity_poly.type
_entity_poly.pdbx_seq_one_letter_code
_entity_poly.pdbx_strand_id
1 'polypeptide(L)'
;MKNIYLQPDVNGFVNEKFLTVAISDEVRKTKLNSYIPAGANTHKVYSGKPEEYALYFISLMKNSSQLNANFNKVVQSYSSTGNLVEVERIGLFSVNPLTCPGIDSGKLFLPEVNIVEGVRLYEELILREGKLPEVNGVIFI
;
A
#
# COMPACT_ATOMS: atom_id res chain seq x y z
N MET A 1 18.95 6.92 4.38
CA MET A 1 19.58 6.86 3.05
C MET A 1 18.52 6.67 1.98
N LYS A 2 18.60 7.45 0.94
CA LYS A 2 17.63 7.37 -0.16
C LYS A 2 17.88 6.10 -0.98
N ASN A 3 16.81 5.32 -1.23
CA ASN A 3 16.93 4.10 -2.03
C ASN A 3 16.84 4.45 -3.52
N ILE A 4 17.98 4.47 -4.20
CA ILE A 4 18.06 4.83 -5.62
C ILE A 4 17.36 3.81 -6.53
N TYR A 5 17.18 2.56 -6.07
CA TYR A 5 16.53 1.52 -6.88
C TYR A 5 15.02 1.72 -6.96
N LEU A 6 14.44 2.55 -6.10
CA LEU A 6 13.02 2.87 -6.14
C LEU A 6 12.70 4.08 -7.03
N GLN A 7 13.69 4.64 -7.71
CA GLN A 7 13.45 5.79 -8.60
C GLN A 7 12.55 5.39 -9.76
N PRO A 8 11.43 6.11 -9.97
CA PRO A 8 10.57 5.84 -11.12
C PRO A 8 11.29 6.09 -12.44
N ASP A 9 10.85 5.39 -13.48
CA ASP A 9 11.29 5.70 -14.84
C ASP A 9 10.66 7.02 -15.32
N VAL A 10 10.91 7.41 -16.58
CA VAL A 10 10.40 8.67 -17.13
C VAL A 10 8.88 8.75 -17.14
N ASN A 11 8.18 7.62 -17.10
CA ASN A 11 6.73 7.55 -17.10
C ASN A 11 6.15 7.34 -15.69
N GLY A 12 6.99 7.27 -14.66
CA GLY A 12 6.57 7.13 -13.27
C GLY A 12 6.51 5.70 -12.76
N PHE A 13 6.82 4.70 -13.59
CA PHE A 13 6.75 3.30 -13.17
C PHE A 13 7.98 2.90 -12.35
N VAL A 14 7.74 2.12 -11.28
CA VAL A 14 8.79 1.61 -10.40
C VAL A 14 9.00 0.12 -10.69
N ASN A 15 10.24 -0.32 -10.65
CA ASN A 15 10.61 -1.70 -10.92
C ASN A 15 10.07 -2.64 -9.84
N GLU A 16 9.29 -3.64 -10.24
CA GLU A 16 8.64 -4.59 -9.33
C GLU A 16 9.64 -5.34 -8.44
N LYS A 17 10.79 -5.72 -8.99
CA LYS A 17 11.82 -6.45 -8.24
C LYS A 17 12.35 -5.62 -7.06
N PHE A 18 12.58 -4.33 -7.27
CA PHE A 18 13.05 -3.45 -6.21
C PHE A 18 11.95 -3.12 -5.21
N LEU A 19 10.70 -3.06 -5.66
CA LEU A 19 9.55 -2.92 -4.77
C LEU A 19 9.45 -4.10 -3.80
N THR A 20 9.68 -5.32 -4.29
CA THR A 20 9.64 -6.52 -3.44
C THR A 20 10.61 -6.39 -2.26
N VAL A 21 11.83 -5.92 -2.53
CA VAL A 21 12.84 -5.73 -1.48
C VAL A 21 12.43 -4.63 -0.51
N ALA A 22 12.01 -3.48 -1.04
CA ALA A 22 11.67 -2.32 -0.20
C ALA A 22 10.46 -2.60 0.69
N ILE A 23 9.43 -3.25 0.15
CA ILE A 23 8.23 -3.58 0.93
C ILE A 23 8.54 -4.64 1.97
N SER A 24 9.33 -5.67 1.63
CA SER A 24 9.75 -6.69 2.59
C SER A 24 10.49 -6.06 3.77
N ASP A 25 11.37 -5.10 3.50
CA ASP A 25 12.12 -4.41 4.56
C ASP A 25 11.19 -3.62 5.48
N GLU A 26 10.15 -2.97 4.94
CA GLU A 26 9.18 -2.26 5.75
C GLU A 26 8.30 -3.21 6.57
N VAL A 27 7.87 -4.32 5.98
CA VAL A 27 7.05 -5.33 6.68
C VAL A 27 7.81 -5.91 7.88
N ARG A 28 9.13 -6.12 7.75
CA ARG A 28 9.95 -6.63 8.85
C ARG A 28 9.91 -5.75 10.09
N LYS A 29 9.66 -4.45 9.92
CA LYS A 29 9.58 -3.49 11.02
C LYS A 29 8.20 -3.45 11.69
N THR A 30 7.24 -4.22 11.18
CA THR A 30 5.85 -4.16 11.61
C THR A 30 5.44 -5.45 12.33
N LYS A 31 4.25 -5.42 12.92
CA LYS A 31 3.64 -6.60 13.54
C LYS A 31 3.11 -7.61 12.53
N LEU A 32 3.14 -7.29 11.24
CA LEU A 32 2.80 -8.25 10.19
C LEU A 32 3.84 -9.33 10.04
N ASN A 33 5.09 -9.05 10.41
CA ASN A 33 6.17 -10.03 10.33
C ASN A 33 5.79 -11.29 11.14
N SER A 34 5.62 -12.40 10.45
CA SER A 34 5.18 -13.71 10.99
C SER A 34 3.70 -13.76 11.40
N TYR A 35 2.90 -12.77 11.05
CA TYR A 35 1.46 -12.77 11.30
C TYR A 35 0.71 -13.49 10.17
N ILE A 36 -0.15 -14.44 10.53
CA ILE A 36 -0.95 -15.21 9.56
C ILE A 36 -2.43 -14.86 9.76
N PRO A 37 -2.99 -13.94 8.93
CA PRO A 37 -4.39 -13.56 9.06
C PRO A 37 -5.33 -14.57 8.42
N ALA A 38 -6.62 -14.41 8.65
CA ALA A 38 -7.63 -15.18 7.92
C ALA A 38 -7.54 -14.85 6.41
N GLY A 39 -7.74 -15.85 5.57
CA GLY A 39 -7.62 -15.69 4.12
C GLY A 39 -6.18 -15.72 3.59
N ALA A 40 -5.22 -15.99 4.46
CA ALA A 40 -3.80 -15.97 4.08
C ALA A 40 -3.48 -16.93 2.94
N ASN A 41 -4.08 -18.13 2.93
CA ASN A 41 -3.84 -19.12 1.86
C ASN A 41 -4.34 -18.64 0.51
N THR A 42 -5.47 -17.94 0.46
CA THR A 42 -6.01 -17.39 -0.77
C THR A 42 -5.04 -16.39 -1.40
N HIS A 43 -4.34 -15.62 -0.58
CA HIS A 43 -3.41 -14.58 -1.01
C HIS A 43 -1.95 -15.03 -0.93
N LYS A 44 -1.69 -16.31 -0.68
CA LYS A 44 -0.36 -16.91 -0.67
C LYS A 44 0.58 -16.34 0.40
N VAL A 45 -0.01 -15.98 1.56
CA VAL A 45 0.75 -15.54 2.74
C VAL A 45 0.81 -16.71 3.72
N TYR A 46 1.52 -17.77 3.33
CA TYR A 46 1.44 -19.08 4.00
C TYR A 46 2.02 -19.08 5.42
N SER A 47 3.07 -18.31 5.65
CA SER A 47 3.78 -18.30 6.95
C SER A 47 3.94 -16.90 7.52
N GLY A 48 3.37 -15.88 6.87
CA GLY A 48 3.48 -14.50 7.33
C GLY A 48 4.86 -13.88 7.11
N LYS A 49 5.65 -14.43 6.20
CA LYS A 49 6.98 -13.88 5.90
C LYS A 49 6.85 -12.52 5.21
N PRO A 50 7.80 -11.60 5.46
CA PRO A 50 7.78 -10.29 4.81
C PRO A 50 7.72 -10.37 3.28
N GLU A 51 8.41 -11.31 2.67
CA GLU A 51 8.44 -11.48 1.22
C GLU A 51 7.07 -11.90 0.68
N GLU A 52 6.33 -12.70 1.43
CA GLU A 52 4.96 -13.08 1.06
C GLU A 52 4.03 -11.87 1.09
N TYR A 53 4.14 -11.05 2.14
CA TYR A 53 3.37 -9.80 2.20
C TYR A 53 3.75 -8.85 1.08
N ALA A 54 5.03 -8.77 0.72
CA ALA A 54 5.46 -7.91 -0.38
C ALA A 54 4.78 -8.30 -1.68
N LEU A 55 4.71 -9.58 -2.01
CA LEU A 55 4.03 -10.06 -3.22
C LEU A 55 2.52 -9.75 -3.17
N TYR A 56 1.90 -9.91 -2.01
CA TYR A 56 0.49 -9.57 -1.82
C TYR A 56 0.26 -8.06 -2.05
N PHE A 57 1.07 -7.20 -1.44
CA PHE A 57 0.93 -5.75 -1.60
C PHE A 57 1.18 -5.32 -3.05
N ILE A 58 2.13 -5.94 -3.73
CA ILE A 58 2.36 -5.65 -5.15
C ILE A 58 1.14 -6.03 -5.99
N SER A 59 0.45 -7.12 -5.65
CA SER A 59 -0.81 -7.49 -6.32
C SER A 59 -1.87 -6.41 -6.13
N LEU A 60 -1.96 -5.82 -4.92
CA LEU A 60 -2.86 -4.70 -4.68
C LEU A 60 -2.49 -3.49 -5.53
N MET A 61 -1.20 -3.16 -5.61
CA MET A 61 -0.72 -2.04 -6.42
C MET A 61 -1.02 -2.23 -7.90
N LYS A 62 -0.88 -3.45 -8.43
CA LYS A 62 -1.17 -3.73 -9.83
C LYS A 62 -2.63 -3.47 -10.19
N ASN A 63 -3.53 -3.63 -9.22
CA ASN A 63 -4.96 -3.38 -9.42
C ASN A 63 -5.36 -1.93 -9.10
N SER A 64 -4.46 -1.10 -8.64
CA SER A 64 -4.74 0.30 -8.30
C SER A 64 -3.83 1.24 -9.09
N SER A 65 -2.64 1.53 -8.57
CA SER A 65 -1.70 2.46 -9.20
C SER A 65 -0.99 1.89 -10.42
N GLN A 66 -1.05 0.57 -10.64
CA GLN A 66 -0.31 -0.14 -11.68
C GLN A 66 1.21 0.07 -11.56
N LEU A 67 1.71 0.13 -10.34
CA LEU A 67 3.12 0.37 -10.00
C LEU A 67 3.63 1.75 -10.45
N ASN A 68 2.72 2.71 -10.64
CA ASN A 68 3.09 4.06 -11.06
C ASN A 68 3.12 4.99 -9.85
N ALA A 69 4.30 5.55 -9.56
CA ALA A 69 4.49 6.47 -8.44
C ALA A 69 3.74 7.79 -8.63
N ASN A 70 3.43 8.15 -9.87
CA ASN A 70 2.71 9.39 -10.19
C ASN A 70 1.19 9.23 -10.15
N PHE A 71 0.70 8.05 -9.77
CA PHE A 71 -0.72 7.79 -9.69
C PHE A 71 -1.42 8.83 -8.81
N ASN A 72 -2.47 9.44 -9.36
CA ASN A 72 -3.31 10.37 -8.63
C ASN A 72 -4.72 10.28 -9.20
N LYS A 73 -5.69 9.95 -8.35
CA LYS A 73 -7.07 9.82 -8.76
C LYS A 73 -7.97 10.32 -7.64
N VAL A 74 -9.04 11.00 -8.00
CA VAL A 74 -10.11 11.35 -7.07
C VAL A 74 -11.24 10.35 -7.27
N VAL A 75 -11.62 9.68 -6.18
CA VAL A 75 -12.71 8.71 -6.18
C VAL A 75 -13.81 9.19 -5.24
N GLN A 76 -15.05 8.79 -5.54
CA GLN A 76 -16.17 9.09 -4.66
C GLN A 76 -16.38 7.96 -3.66
N SER A 77 -16.66 8.33 -2.43
CA SER A 77 -16.90 7.39 -1.33
C SER A 77 -17.96 7.94 -0.41
N TYR A 78 -18.54 7.09 0.43
CA TYR A 78 -19.49 7.53 1.44
C TYR A 78 -18.77 7.71 2.77
N SER A 79 -19.02 8.86 3.42
CA SER A 79 -18.52 9.12 4.77
C SER A 79 -19.27 8.27 5.79
N SER A 80 -18.80 8.30 7.05
CA SER A 80 -19.47 7.60 8.16
C SER A 80 -20.91 8.09 8.39
N THR A 81 -21.23 9.30 7.94
CA THR A 81 -22.58 9.88 8.03
C THR A 81 -23.44 9.59 6.80
N GLY A 82 -22.93 8.82 5.84
CA GLY A 82 -23.65 8.46 4.62
C GLY A 82 -23.58 9.49 3.51
N ASN A 83 -22.85 10.57 3.68
CA ASN A 83 -22.68 11.61 2.65
C ASN A 83 -21.65 11.19 1.62
N LEU A 84 -21.89 11.52 0.35
CA LEU A 84 -20.94 11.30 -0.72
C LEU A 84 -19.81 12.32 -0.59
N VAL A 85 -18.57 11.81 -0.53
CA VAL A 85 -17.37 12.64 -0.41
C VAL A 85 -16.37 12.25 -1.47
N GLU A 86 -15.52 13.19 -1.86
CA GLU A 86 -14.39 12.91 -2.77
C GLU A 86 -13.16 12.57 -1.94
N VAL A 87 -12.46 11.50 -2.34
CA VAL A 87 -11.25 11.02 -1.68
C VAL A 87 -10.14 10.97 -2.71
N GLU A 88 -9.05 11.67 -2.44
CA GLU A 88 -7.86 11.61 -3.27
C GLU A 88 -7.06 10.34 -2.98
N ARG A 89 -6.50 9.74 -4.04
CA ARG A 89 -5.66 8.54 -3.94
C ARG A 89 -4.34 8.84 -4.61
N ILE A 90 -3.24 8.65 -3.89
CA ILE A 90 -1.91 9.08 -4.35
C ILE A 90 -0.89 7.96 -4.29
N GLY A 91 -0.13 7.80 -5.36
CA GLY A 91 1.11 7.03 -5.43
C GLY A 91 0.90 5.52 -5.45
N LEU A 92 1.96 4.80 -5.18
CA LEU A 92 2.03 3.35 -5.34
C LEU A 92 0.93 2.59 -4.59
N PHE A 93 0.71 2.90 -3.33
CA PHE A 93 -0.33 2.27 -2.51
C PHE A 93 -1.70 2.94 -2.63
N SER A 94 -1.84 3.93 -3.51
CA SER A 94 -3.09 4.69 -3.67
C SER A 94 -3.59 5.23 -2.33
N VAL A 95 -2.71 5.90 -1.61
CA VAL A 95 -2.96 6.36 -0.23
C VAL A 95 -3.91 7.55 -0.23
N ASN A 96 -4.85 7.56 0.71
CA ASN A 96 -5.67 8.72 1.00
C ASN A 96 -4.86 9.68 1.89
N PRO A 97 -4.56 10.92 1.42
CA PRO A 97 -3.76 11.86 2.21
C PRO A 97 -4.37 12.21 3.57
N LEU A 98 -5.69 12.10 3.71
CA LEU A 98 -6.37 12.37 4.98
C LEU A 98 -6.01 11.36 6.07
N THR A 99 -5.50 10.17 5.69
CA THR A 99 -5.04 9.17 6.66
C THR A 99 -3.57 9.35 7.06
N CYS A 100 -2.91 10.36 6.49
CA CYS A 100 -1.52 10.70 6.77
C CYS A 100 -1.39 12.20 7.13
N PRO A 101 -2.04 12.67 8.21
CA PRO A 101 -2.15 14.11 8.47
C PRO A 101 -0.81 14.79 8.76
N GLY A 102 0.22 14.03 9.15
CA GLY A 102 1.55 14.57 9.40
C GLY A 102 2.45 14.65 8.17
N ILE A 103 1.96 14.23 7.01
CA ILE A 103 2.75 14.14 5.78
C ILE A 103 2.17 15.11 4.75
N ASP A 104 3.04 15.92 4.14
CA ASP A 104 2.66 16.73 2.98
C ASP A 104 2.21 15.80 1.85
N SER A 105 1.02 16.04 1.30
CA SER A 105 0.45 15.17 0.27
C SER A 105 1.35 15.03 -0.95
N GLY A 106 2.12 16.06 -1.29
CA GLY A 106 3.10 16.00 -2.38
C GLY A 106 4.19 14.96 -2.16
N LYS A 107 4.53 14.67 -0.91
CA LYS A 107 5.54 13.65 -0.59
C LYS A 107 5.01 12.23 -0.79
N LEU A 108 3.71 12.03 -0.86
CA LEU A 108 3.13 10.71 -1.10
C LEU A 108 3.38 10.20 -2.52
N PHE A 109 3.85 11.06 -3.43
CA PHE A 109 4.33 10.63 -4.74
C PHE A 109 5.72 10.00 -4.68
N LEU A 110 6.48 10.21 -3.60
CA LEU A 110 7.80 9.61 -3.44
C LEU A 110 7.64 8.14 -3.06
N PRO A 111 8.21 7.20 -3.82
CA PRO A 111 8.03 5.76 -3.53
C PRO A 111 8.41 5.39 -2.10
N GLU A 112 9.54 5.88 -1.59
CA GLU A 112 9.99 5.57 -0.24
C GLU A 112 9.03 6.05 0.84
N VAL A 113 8.39 7.20 0.66
CA VAL A 113 7.40 7.72 1.61
C VAL A 113 6.09 6.94 1.50
N ASN A 114 5.65 6.72 0.27
CA ASN A 114 4.38 6.02 0.02
C ASN A 114 4.40 4.59 0.58
N ILE A 115 5.53 3.88 0.40
CA ILE A 115 5.68 2.52 0.92
C ILE A 115 5.60 2.50 2.45
N VAL A 116 6.30 3.40 3.12
CA VAL A 116 6.27 3.48 4.59
C VAL A 116 4.85 3.72 5.09
N GLU A 117 4.16 4.71 4.53
CA GLU A 117 2.80 5.04 4.94
C GLU A 117 1.80 3.96 4.56
N GLY A 118 1.93 3.41 3.36
CA GLY A 118 1.04 2.35 2.89
C GLY A 118 1.14 1.08 3.73
N VAL A 119 2.35 0.63 4.01
CA VAL A 119 2.57 -0.56 4.85
C VAL A 119 2.00 -0.34 6.26
N ARG A 120 2.22 0.83 6.84
CA ARG A 120 1.68 1.17 8.17
C ARG A 120 0.14 1.12 8.18
N LEU A 121 -0.49 1.71 7.17
CA LEU A 121 -1.96 1.74 7.08
C LEU A 121 -2.53 0.34 6.86
N TYR A 122 -1.90 -0.47 6.03
CA TYR A 122 -2.32 -1.86 5.82
C TYR A 122 -2.06 -2.71 7.07
N GLU A 123 -0.99 -2.47 7.80
CA GLU A 123 -0.77 -3.14 9.08
C GLU A 123 -1.96 -2.89 10.02
N GLU A 124 -2.33 -1.63 10.21
CA GLU A 124 -3.48 -1.28 11.06
C GLU A 124 -4.76 -1.98 10.60
N LEU A 125 -5.01 -1.95 9.30
CA LEU A 125 -6.22 -2.55 8.73
C LEU A 125 -6.23 -4.08 8.91
N ILE A 126 -5.15 -4.74 8.56
CA ILE A 126 -5.06 -6.21 8.63
C ILE A 126 -5.18 -6.70 10.08
N LEU A 127 -4.50 -6.04 11.01
CA LEU A 127 -4.56 -6.42 12.42
C LEU A 127 -5.94 -6.16 13.02
N ARG A 128 -6.59 -5.06 12.63
CA ARG A 128 -7.93 -4.73 13.10
C ARG A 128 -8.97 -5.71 12.59
N GLU A 129 -8.93 -6.04 11.30
CA GLU A 129 -9.91 -6.92 10.67
C GLU A 129 -9.58 -8.40 10.87
N GLY A 130 -8.33 -8.73 11.15
CA GLY A 130 -7.87 -10.11 11.29
C GLY A 130 -7.83 -10.88 9.99
N LYS A 131 -7.91 -10.20 8.86
CA LYS A 131 -7.91 -10.82 7.53
C LYS A 131 -7.26 -9.91 6.50
N LEU A 132 -6.84 -10.50 5.36
CA LEU A 132 -6.30 -9.74 4.24
C LEU A 132 -7.44 -9.18 3.39
N PRO A 133 -7.37 -7.89 3.01
CA PRO A 133 -8.31 -7.32 2.03
C PRO A 133 -8.23 -8.03 0.69
N GLU A 134 -9.37 -8.07 -0.03
CA GLU A 134 -9.41 -8.64 -1.36
C GLU A 134 -8.66 -7.76 -2.35
N VAL A 135 -7.88 -8.40 -3.25
CA VAL A 135 -7.05 -7.69 -4.23
C VAL A 135 -7.91 -6.86 -5.21
N ASN A 136 -9.11 -7.34 -5.52
CA ASN A 136 -10.02 -6.65 -6.45
C ASN A 136 -10.95 -5.67 -5.76
N GLY A 137 -10.88 -5.54 -4.44
CA GLY A 137 -11.74 -4.65 -3.68
C GLY A 137 -11.26 -3.21 -3.73
N VAL A 138 -12.18 -2.26 -3.52
CA VAL A 138 -11.83 -0.86 -3.30
C VAL A 138 -11.49 -0.70 -1.82
N ILE A 139 -10.25 -0.31 -1.54
CA ILE A 139 -9.75 -0.18 -0.17
C ILE A 139 -9.32 1.27 0.04
N PHE A 140 -9.81 1.87 1.11
CA PHE A 140 -9.45 3.23 1.50
C PHE A 140 -8.51 3.15 2.71
N ILE A 141 -7.25 3.36 2.43
CA ILE A 141 -6.23 3.43 3.49
C ILE A 141 -5.70 4.84 3.63
#